data_fd341e4d26ee98cc2052fdeca930faae
#
_entry.id   fd341e4d26ee98cc2052fdeca930faae
#
_cell.length_a   1.000
_cell.length_b   1.000
_cell.length_c   1.000
_cell.angle_alpha   90.00
_cell.angle_beta   90.00
_cell.angle_gamma   90.00
#
_symmetry.space_group_name_H-M   'P 1'
#
loop_
_entity.id
_entity.type
_entity.pdbx_description
1 polymer ?
#
loop_
_entity_poly.entity_id
_entity_poly.type
_entity_poly.pdbx_seq_one_letter_code
_entity_poly.pdbx_strand_id
1 'polypeptide(L)'
;MLKLVKLSRENYPLLVEMMEEWTECGEEIIPAAIRKTDYRNYEVYRSSLELSKEEADRSEGRLVEDSTFFCLDTDRNLFVGAVSIRHSLNQGLLWNGGHIGDGVRPSERGRGIGTQMVRLALLECKRLNISPVLMVCRKTNIPSARTIEKNGGVLENEVEKDGITWKRYWINTLP
;
A
#
# COMPACT_ATOMS: atom_id res chain seq x y z
N MET A 1 -1.46 -4.63 -19.10
CA MET A 1 -0.68 -5.47 -18.13
C MET A 1 -0.28 -4.60 -16.92
N LEU A 2 -0.42 -5.11 -15.69
CA LEU A 2 -0.08 -4.35 -14.48
C LEU A 2 1.38 -4.54 -14.06
N LYS A 3 2.02 -3.44 -13.63
CA LYS A 3 3.37 -3.43 -13.05
C LYS A 3 3.44 -2.48 -11.87
N LEU A 4 4.26 -2.79 -10.87
CA LEU A 4 4.65 -1.84 -9.83
C LEU A 4 5.88 -1.05 -10.29
N VAL A 5 5.78 0.26 -10.24
CA VAL A 5 6.85 1.18 -10.65
C VAL A 5 7.09 2.24 -9.57
N LYS A 6 8.31 2.74 -9.50
CA LYS A 6 8.62 3.93 -8.71
C LYS A 6 8.20 5.19 -9.44
N LEU A 7 7.92 6.26 -8.67
CA LEU A 7 7.65 7.56 -9.26
C LEU A 7 8.91 8.12 -9.92
N SER A 8 8.75 8.59 -11.14
CA SER A 8 9.77 9.27 -11.93
C SER A 8 9.18 10.54 -12.55
N ARG A 9 10.03 11.43 -13.07
CA ARG A 9 9.53 12.62 -13.80
C ARG A 9 8.69 12.25 -15.02
N GLU A 10 9.02 11.15 -15.67
CA GLU A 10 8.34 10.67 -16.87
C GLU A 10 6.89 10.25 -16.57
N ASN A 11 6.65 9.55 -15.46
CA ASN A 11 5.33 9.06 -15.08
C ASN A 11 4.58 9.97 -14.08
N TYR A 12 5.17 11.11 -13.69
CA TYR A 12 4.55 12.05 -12.78
C TYR A 12 3.19 12.61 -13.24
N PRO A 13 2.96 12.90 -14.54
CA PRO A 13 1.62 13.29 -15.01
C PRO A 13 0.54 12.26 -14.68
N LEU A 14 0.85 10.97 -14.71
CA LEU A 14 -0.09 9.90 -14.37
C LEU A 14 -0.46 9.90 -12.88
N LEU A 15 0.51 10.28 -12.03
CA LEU A 15 0.25 10.49 -10.60
C LEU A 15 -0.73 11.64 -10.39
N VAL A 16 -0.46 12.79 -11.01
CA VAL A 16 -1.31 13.99 -10.86
C VAL A 16 -2.75 13.65 -11.22
N GLU A 17 -2.97 13.02 -12.36
CA GLU A 17 -4.29 12.60 -12.84
C GLU A 17 -5.00 11.67 -11.83
N MET A 18 -4.29 10.68 -11.28
CA MET A 18 -4.85 9.76 -10.28
C MET A 18 -5.21 10.49 -8.99
N MET A 19 -4.37 11.41 -8.52
CA MET A 19 -4.58 12.14 -7.27
C MET A 19 -5.72 13.16 -7.39
N GLU A 20 -5.86 13.81 -8.56
CA GLU A 20 -6.97 14.73 -8.86
C GLU A 20 -8.30 13.98 -8.84
N GLU A 21 -8.41 12.84 -9.53
CA GLU A 21 -9.61 12.01 -9.50
C GLU A 21 -9.99 11.61 -8.07
N TRP A 22 -9.01 11.18 -7.27
CA TRP A 22 -9.28 10.78 -5.90
C TRP A 22 -9.78 11.96 -5.05
N THR A 23 -9.20 13.14 -5.26
CA THR A 23 -9.62 14.37 -4.58
C THR A 23 -11.04 14.77 -4.97
N GLU A 24 -11.38 14.70 -6.27
CA GLU A 24 -12.72 14.99 -6.80
C GLU A 24 -13.79 14.04 -6.26
N CYS A 25 -13.45 12.78 -6.04
CA CYS A 25 -14.34 11.80 -5.42
C CYS A 25 -14.64 12.10 -3.94
N GLY A 26 -13.89 12.99 -3.30
CA GLY A 26 -14.07 13.35 -1.88
C GLY A 26 -13.77 12.23 -0.91
N GLU A 27 -13.07 11.19 -1.34
CA GLU A 27 -12.68 10.06 -0.52
C GLU A 27 -11.27 10.23 0.06
N GLU A 28 -11.00 9.55 1.17
CA GLU A 28 -9.65 9.47 1.72
C GLU A 28 -8.72 8.76 0.73
N ILE A 29 -7.64 9.44 0.34
CA ILE A 29 -6.60 8.86 -0.52
C ILE A 29 -5.82 7.80 0.24
N ILE A 30 -5.73 6.60 -0.30
CA ILE A 30 -5.03 5.44 0.28
C ILE A 30 -4.03 4.84 -0.71
N PRO A 31 -2.88 4.33 -0.24
CA PRO A 31 -2.41 4.25 1.15
C PRO A 31 -1.97 5.61 1.72
N ALA A 32 -1.84 5.69 3.04
CA ALA A 32 -1.42 6.91 3.73
C ALA A 32 -0.11 7.51 3.19
N ALA A 33 0.81 6.67 2.70
CA ALA A 33 2.10 7.08 2.15
C ALA A 33 1.97 8.09 1.00
N ILE A 34 0.91 7.99 0.17
CA ILE A 34 0.75 8.87 -1.00
C ILE A 34 -0.04 10.16 -0.72
N ARG A 35 -0.66 10.31 0.49
CA ARG A 35 -1.41 11.53 0.85
C ARG A 35 -0.71 12.44 1.86
N LYS A 36 0.38 11.97 2.49
CA LYS A 36 1.05 12.71 3.58
C LYS A 36 1.74 13.99 3.14
N THR A 37 2.03 14.15 1.86
CA THR A 37 2.75 15.29 1.28
C THR A 37 2.01 15.80 0.06
N ASP A 38 2.08 17.10 -0.20
CA ASP A 38 1.46 17.70 -1.39
C ASP A 38 2.16 17.20 -2.67
N TYR A 39 1.40 16.52 -3.51
CA TYR A 39 1.88 15.91 -4.74
C TYR A 39 2.19 16.94 -5.85
N ARG A 40 1.77 18.20 -5.71
CA ARG A 40 1.99 19.25 -6.73
C ARG A 40 3.45 19.67 -6.86
N ASN A 41 4.27 19.41 -5.85
CA ASN A 41 5.72 19.61 -5.92
C ASN A 41 6.44 18.25 -6.07
N TYR A 42 6.84 17.93 -7.28
CA TYR A 42 7.44 16.64 -7.61
C TYR A 42 8.63 16.26 -6.72
N GLU A 43 9.60 17.17 -6.51
CA GLU A 43 10.83 16.84 -5.78
C GLU A 43 10.55 16.54 -4.31
N VAL A 44 9.74 17.39 -3.67
CA VAL A 44 9.36 17.20 -2.27
C VAL A 44 8.50 15.94 -2.12
N TYR A 45 7.56 15.74 -3.04
CA TYR A 45 6.68 14.57 -3.01
C TYR A 45 7.46 13.27 -3.21
N ARG A 46 8.31 13.21 -4.24
CA ARG A 46 9.10 12.01 -4.53
C ARG A 46 9.99 11.63 -3.35
N SER A 47 10.66 12.60 -2.72
CA SER A 47 11.50 12.35 -1.54
C SER A 47 10.70 11.84 -0.32
N SER A 48 9.40 12.15 -0.24
CA SER A 48 8.52 11.72 0.85
C SER A 48 7.95 10.30 0.71
N LEU A 49 8.08 9.67 -0.47
CA LEU A 49 7.48 8.37 -0.76
C LEU A 49 8.21 7.18 -0.14
N GLU A 50 9.42 7.39 0.33
CA GLU A 50 10.26 6.36 0.94
C GLU A 50 10.88 6.89 2.22
N LEU A 51 10.95 6.05 3.22
CA LEU A 51 11.69 6.30 4.44
C LEU A 51 12.89 5.34 4.46
N SER A 52 14.09 5.90 4.51
CA SER A 52 15.32 5.11 4.59
C SER A 52 15.47 4.43 5.95
N LYS A 53 16.30 3.39 5.99
CA LYS A 53 16.64 2.72 7.25
C LYS A 53 17.26 3.68 8.27
N GLU A 54 18.13 4.59 7.83
CA GLU A 54 18.79 5.57 8.70
C GLU A 54 17.78 6.55 9.33
N GLU A 55 16.75 6.97 8.57
CA GLU A 55 15.68 7.81 9.09
C GLU A 55 14.77 7.02 10.06
N ALA A 56 14.50 5.76 9.75
CA ALA A 56 13.75 4.87 10.63
C ALA A 56 14.48 4.66 11.95
N ASP A 57 15.78 4.38 11.91
CA ASP A 57 16.63 4.16 13.11
C ASP A 57 16.65 5.42 13.99
N ARG A 58 16.72 6.61 13.39
CA ARG A 58 16.64 7.89 14.12
C ARG A 58 15.30 8.16 14.77
N SER A 59 14.25 7.49 14.35
CA SER A 59 12.90 7.64 14.89
C SER A 59 12.66 6.92 16.22
N GLU A 60 13.65 6.18 16.73
CA GLU A 60 13.55 5.39 17.97
C GLU A 60 12.36 4.40 17.96
N GLY A 61 12.14 3.72 16.83
CA GLY A 61 11.10 2.73 16.65
C GLY A 61 9.70 3.27 16.33
N ARG A 62 9.54 4.60 16.21
CA ARG A 62 8.26 5.20 15.82
C ARG A 62 7.94 4.98 14.35
N LEU A 63 8.95 4.98 13.49
CA LEU A 63 8.85 4.77 12.05
C LEU A 63 9.65 3.53 11.66
N VAL A 64 9.33 2.97 10.50
CA VAL A 64 10.05 1.85 9.90
C VAL A 64 10.41 2.21 8.46
N GLU A 65 11.50 1.61 7.96
CA GLU A 65 11.85 1.70 6.55
C GLU A 65 10.66 1.27 5.68
N ASP A 66 10.37 2.03 4.62
CA ASP A 66 9.28 1.74 3.71
C ASP A 66 9.62 2.03 2.24
N SER A 67 8.84 1.46 1.36
CA SER A 67 8.92 1.68 -0.09
C SER A 67 7.54 1.84 -0.68
N THR A 68 7.32 2.91 -1.44
CA THR A 68 6.07 3.17 -2.14
C THR A 68 6.21 2.90 -3.63
N PHE A 69 5.20 2.24 -4.21
CA PHE A 69 5.09 1.92 -5.62
C PHE A 69 3.73 2.35 -6.15
N PHE A 70 3.70 2.71 -7.44
CA PHE A 70 2.47 2.95 -8.18
C PHE A 70 2.19 1.78 -9.12
N CYS A 71 0.92 1.38 -9.20
CA CYS A 71 0.50 0.32 -10.09
C CYS A 71 0.18 0.92 -11.46
N LEU A 72 1.03 0.64 -12.43
CA LEU A 72 0.90 1.10 -13.80
C LEU A 72 0.18 0.03 -14.64
N ASP A 73 -0.92 0.41 -15.28
CA ASP A 73 -1.45 -0.34 -16.42
C ASP A 73 -0.69 0.10 -17.67
N THR A 74 0.19 -0.77 -18.15
CA THR A 74 1.08 -0.45 -19.28
C THR A 74 0.35 -0.33 -20.60
N ASP A 75 -0.78 -0.99 -20.77
CA ASP A 75 -1.55 -1.00 -22.02
C ASP A 75 -2.33 0.31 -22.20
N ARG A 76 -2.74 0.90 -21.07
CA ARG A 76 -3.46 2.18 -21.04
C ARG A 76 -2.60 3.37 -20.65
N ASN A 77 -1.35 3.13 -20.24
CA ASN A 77 -0.45 4.14 -19.67
C ASN A 77 -1.12 4.95 -18.55
N LEU A 78 -1.62 4.26 -17.52
CA LEU A 78 -2.45 4.82 -16.46
C LEU A 78 -2.03 4.28 -15.10
N PHE A 79 -1.93 5.14 -14.09
CA PHE A 79 -1.85 4.68 -12.70
C PHE A 79 -3.22 4.27 -12.18
N VAL A 80 -3.35 3.00 -11.80
CA VAL A 80 -4.61 2.39 -11.34
C VAL A 80 -4.66 2.20 -9.82
N GLY A 81 -3.59 2.54 -9.11
CA GLY A 81 -3.49 2.46 -7.67
C GLY A 81 -2.07 2.61 -7.16
N ALA A 82 -1.89 2.43 -5.87
CA ALA A 82 -0.59 2.48 -5.21
C ALA A 82 -0.49 1.49 -4.05
N VAL A 83 0.74 1.10 -3.72
CA VAL A 83 1.07 0.29 -2.54
C VAL A 83 2.23 0.90 -1.79
N SER A 84 2.20 0.81 -0.46
CA SER A 84 3.32 1.10 0.42
C SER A 84 3.71 -0.17 1.16
N ILE A 85 4.98 -0.54 1.12
CA ILE A 85 5.53 -1.73 1.76
C ILE A 85 6.43 -1.28 2.91
N ARG A 86 6.09 -1.63 4.14
CA ARG A 86 6.90 -1.42 5.34
C ARG A 86 7.80 -2.64 5.49
N HIS A 87 9.12 -2.39 5.62
CA HIS A 87 10.11 -3.47 5.63
C HIS A 87 10.14 -4.24 6.95
N SER A 88 9.62 -3.65 8.02
CA SER A 88 9.46 -4.27 9.33
C SER A 88 8.17 -3.78 10.01
N LEU A 89 7.84 -4.39 11.16
CA LEU A 89 6.68 -3.98 11.95
C LEU A 89 7.12 -3.43 13.29
N ASN A 90 6.69 -2.20 13.63
CA ASN A 90 6.66 -1.72 15.00
C ASN A 90 5.35 -2.13 15.69
N GLN A 91 5.17 -1.79 16.96
CA GLN A 91 3.97 -2.18 17.71
C GLN A 91 2.66 -1.68 17.08
N GLY A 92 2.65 -0.45 16.54
CA GLY A 92 1.46 0.10 15.89
C GLY A 92 1.10 -0.65 14.61
N LEU A 93 2.11 -0.91 13.77
CA LEU A 93 1.95 -1.65 12.51
C LEU A 93 1.55 -3.11 12.75
N LEU A 94 2.12 -3.75 13.79
CA LEU A 94 1.76 -5.10 14.18
C LEU A 94 0.29 -5.18 14.63
N TRP A 95 -0.24 -4.10 15.20
CA TRP A 95 -1.60 -4.06 15.70
C TRP A 95 -2.63 -3.88 14.59
N ASN A 96 -2.54 -2.79 13.80
CA ASN A 96 -3.55 -2.45 12.79
C ASN A 96 -3.02 -1.84 11.48
N GLY A 97 -1.72 -1.90 11.23
CA GLY A 97 -1.11 -1.34 10.01
C GLY A 97 -0.64 -2.40 9.00
N GLY A 98 0.06 -3.43 9.50
CA GLY A 98 0.66 -4.47 8.66
C GLY A 98 1.83 -3.99 7.81
N HIS A 99 2.36 -4.89 6.97
CA HIS A 99 3.45 -4.60 6.05
C HIS A 99 2.98 -3.85 4.79
N ILE A 100 1.77 -4.14 4.29
CA ILE A 100 1.26 -3.58 3.03
C ILE A 100 0.07 -2.67 3.30
N GLY A 101 0.16 -1.41 2.85
CA GLY A 101 -0.98 -0.53 2.64
C GLY A 101 -1.23 -0.39 1.14
N ASP A 102 -2.46 -0.57 0.69
CA ASP A 102 -2.82 -0.53 -0.71
C ASP A 102 -4.10 0.25 -0.98
N GLY A 103 -4.20 0.82 -2.17
CA GLY A 103 -5.39 1.52 -2.60
C GLY A 103 -5.53 1.52 -4.11
N VAL A 104 -6.74 1.26 -4.58
CA VAL A 104 -7.10 1.27 -6.00
C VAL A 104 -7.78 2.59 -6.34
N ARG A 105 -7.33 3.24 -7.41
CA ARG A 105 -7.94 4.43 -8.00
C ARG A 105 -9.46 4.25 -8.10
N PRO A 106 -10.30 5.25 -7.73
CA PRO A 106 -11.74 5.08 -7.61
C PRO A 106 -12.40 4.48 -8.86
N SER A 107 -12.12 5.01 -10.05
CA SER A 107 -12.69 4.53 -11.33
C SER A 107 -12.24 3.12 -11.73
N GLU A 108 -11.21 2.60 -11.11
CA GLU A 108 -10.61 1.30 -11.44
C GLU A 108 -11.01 0.16 -10.48
N ARG A 109 -11.86 0.46 -9.49
CA ARG A 109 -12.36 -0.53 -8.52
C ARG A 109 -13.32 -1.54 -9.15
N GLY A 110 -13.50 -2.69 -8.50
CA GLY A 110 -14.41 -3.73 -8.96
C GLY A 110 -13.91 -4.57 -10.15
N ARG A 111 -12.71 -4.30 -10.65
CA ARG A 111 -12.12 -4.94 -11.84
C ARG A 111 -11.01 -5.95 -11.53
N GLY A 112 -10.87 -6.34 -10.27
CA GLY A 112 -9.85 -7.29 -9.82
C GLY A 112 -8.43 -6.69 -9.70
N ILE A 113 -8.26 -5.39 -9.93
CA ILE A 113 -6.97 -4.69 -9.89
C ILE A 113 -6.32 -4.79 -8.51
N GLY A 114 -7.08 -4.61 -7.42
CA GLY A 114 -6.56 -4.73 -6.07
C GLY A 114 -5.92 -6.10 -5.80
N THR A 115 -6.55 -7.18 -6.25
CA THR A 115 -6.02 -8.54 -6.10
C THR A 115 -4.70 -8.73 -6.86
N GLN A 116 -4.61 -8.22 -8.09
CA GLN A 116 -3.38 -8.29 -8.88
C GLN A 116 -2.28 -7.40 -8.30
N MET A 117 -2.62 -6.19 -7.86
CA MET A 117 -1.69 -5.24 -7.25
C MET A 117 -1.08 -5.79 -5.96
N VAL A 118 -1.89 -6.38 -5.07
CA VAL A 118 -1.40 -7.03 -3.85
C VAL A 118 -0.50 -8.22 -4.19
N ARG A 119 -0.85 -9.02 -5.22
CA ARG A 119 0.03 -10.11 -5.69
C ARG A 119 1.40 -9.60 -6.12
N LEU A 120 1.46 -8.49 -6.84
CA LEU A 120 2.72 -7.86 -7.24
C LEU A 120 3.49 -7.34 -6.01
N ALA A 121 2.79 -6.74 -5.04
CA ALA A 121 3.41 -6.28 -3.79
C ALA A 121 4.02 -7.43 -2.98
N LEU A 122 3.38 -8.60 -2.95
CA LEU A 122 3.93 -9.79 -2.29
C LEU A 122 5.21 -10.31 -2.98
N LEU A 123 5.34 -10.15 -4.30
CA LEU A 123 6.59 -10.45 -5.01
C LEU A 123 7.71 -9.47 -4.59
N GLU A 124 7.40 -8.20 -4.37
CA GLU A 124 8.37 -7.25 -3.82
C GLU A 124 8.72 -7.57 -2.38
N CYS A 125 7.75 -7.95 -1.53
CA CYS A 125 8.02 -8.43 -0.17
C CYS A 125 8.99 -9.63 -0.18
N LYS A 126 8.79 -10.58 -1.09
CA LYS A 126 9.71 -11.70 -1.26
C LYS A 126 11.13 -11.26 -1.61
N ARG A 127 11.30 -10.28 -2.52
CA ARG A 127 12.61 -9.72 -2.87
C ARG A 127 13.29 -9.01 -1.71
N LEU A 128 12.49 -8.41 -0.83
CA LEU A 128 12.94 -7.75 0.40
C LEU A 128 13.14 -8.71 1.58
N ASN A 129 12.96 -10.02 1.37
CA ASN A 129 13.01 -11.07 2.41
C ASN A 129 11.99 -10.82 3.56
N ILE A 130 10.85 -10.23 3.25
CA ILE A 130 9.76 -10.06 4.20
C ILE A 130 8.83 -11.26 4.11
N SER A 131 8.86 -12.13 5.12
CA SER A 131 7.99 -13.30 5.25
C SER A 131 7.94 -13.76 6.71
N PRO A 132 6.74 -14.06 7.26
CA PRO A 132 5.44 -13.84 6.64
C PRO A 132 5.06 -12.36 6.55
N VAL A 133 4.17 -12.02 5.62
CA VAL A 133 3.62 -10.66 5.45
C VAL A 133 2.33 -10.53 6.23
N LEU A 134 2.22 -9.52 7.11
CA LEU A 134 0.97 -9.15 7.76
C LEU A 134 0.21 -8.15 6.88
N MET A 135 -1.04 -8.44 6.58
CA MET A 135 -2.00 -7.49 6.01
C MET A 135 -3.20 -7.33 6.96
N VAL A 136 -3.69 -6.11 7.07
CA VAL A 136 -4.76 -5.76 8.00
C VAL A 136 -5.82 -4.95 7.28
N CYS A 137 -7.09 -5.26 7.53
CA CYS A 137 -8.21 -4.46 7.03
C CYS A 137 -9.30 -4.31 8.08
N ARG A 138 -10.13 -3.28 7.94
CA ARG A 138 -11.34 -3.16 8.77
C ARG A 138 -12.26 -4.34 8.50
N LYS A 139 -12.91 -4.88 9.54
CA LYS A 139 -13.87 -5.97 9.42
C LYS A 139 -14.99 -5.67 8.42
N THR A 140 -15.39 -4.41 8.32
CA THR A 140 -16.41 -3.93 7.38
C THR A 140 -15.92 -3.79 5.93
N ASN A 141 -14.60 -3.80 5.71
CA ASN A 141 -14.01 -3.69 4.36
C ASN A 141 -13.94 -5.07 3.68
N ILE A 142 -15.08 -5.55 3.24
CA ILE A 142 -15.22 -6.85 2.58
C ILE A 142 -14.34 -6.97 1.31
N PRO A 143 -14.25 -5.95 0.43
CA PRO A 143 -13.36 -6.02 -0.74
C PRO A 143 -11.90 -6.25 -0.38
N SER A 144 -11.38 -5.55 0.65
CA SER A 144 -10.01 -5.73 1.12
C SER A 144 -9.79 -7.14 1.70
N ALA A 145 -10.69 -7.62 2.56
CA ALA A 145 -10.61 -8.98 3.10
C ALA A 145 -10.54 -10.03 1.97
N ARG A 146 -11.42 -9.95 0.98
CA ARG A 146 -11.40 -10.84 -0.19
C ARG A 146 -10.12 -10.75 -1.01
N THR A 147 -9.57 -9.55 -1.17
CA THR A 147 -8.28 -9.33 -1.84
C THR A 147 -7.16 -10.06 -1.12
N ILE A 148 -7.11 -9.94 0.20
CA ILE A 148 -6.09 -10.59 1.04
C ILE A 148 -6.25 -12.12 0.98
N GLU A 149 -7.46 -12.63 1.16
CA GLU A 149 -7.76 -14.07 1.12
C GLU A 149 -7.42 -14.70 -0.23
N LYS A 150 -7.73 -14.03 -1.35
CA LYS A 150 -7.37 -14.48 -2.70
C LYS A 150 -5.86 -14.53 -2.95
N ASN A 151 -5.07 -13.81 -2.16
CA ASN A 151 -3.61 -13.84 -2.18
C ASN A 151 -3.01 -14.78 -1.13
N GLY A 152 -3.81 -15.67 -0.56
CA GLY A 152 -3.33 -16.68 0.40
C GLY A 152 -3.29 -16.19 1.85
N GLY A 153 -3.99 -15.11 2.16
CA GLY A 153 -4.10 -14.60 3.52
C GLY A 153 -4.87 -15.55 4.43
N VAL A 154 -4.24 -15.92 5.54
CA VAL A 154 -4.85 -16.73 6.60
C VAL A 154 -5.18 -15.81 7.77
N LEU A 155 -6.45 -15.77 8.16
CA LEU A 155 -6.92 -14.95 9.28
C LEU A 155 -6.29 -15.47 10.58
N GLU A 156 -5.53 -14.61 11.27
CA GLU A 156 -5.00 -14.90 12.61
C GLU A 156 -6.06 -14.61 13.67
N ASN A 157 -6.59 -13.41 13.65
CA ASN A 157 -7.57 -12.94 14.63
C ASN A 157 -8.28 -11.65 14.17
N GLU A 158 -9.25 -11.26 14.97
CA GLU A 158 -9.86 -9.93 14.95
C GLU A 158 -9.45 -9.17 16.22
N VAL A 159 -9.05 -7.92 16.06
CA VAL A 159 -8.67 -7.04 17.17
C VAL A 159 -9.51 -5.77 17.13
N GLU A 160 -9.86 -5.25 18.30
CA GLU A 160 -10.58 -3.98 18.43
C GLU A 160 -9.65 -2.88 18.89
N LYS A 161 -9.73 -1.73 18.24
CA LYS A 161 -9.02 -0.51 18.62
C LYS A 161 -9.86 0.70 18.26
N ASP A 162 -10.06 1.58 19.21
CA ASP A 162 -10.83 2.84 19.06
C ASP A 162 -12.25 2.61 18.49
N GLY A 163 -12.92 1.53 18.93
CA GLY A 163 -14.26 1.15 18.45
C GLY A 163 -14.29 0.56 17.05
N ILE A 164 -13.14 0.28 16.44
CA ILE A 164 -13.03 -0.33 15.11
C ILE A 164 -12.47 -1.74 15.24
N THR A 165 -13.16 -2.70 14.64
CA THR A 165 -12.68 -4.08 14.55
C THR A 165 -11.84 -4.26 13.29
N TRP A 166 -10.64 -4.79 13.46
CA TRP A 166 -9.67 -5.07 12.42
C TRP A 166 -9.47 -6.57 12.28
N LYS A 167 -9.37 -7.06 11.03
CA LYS A 167 -8.98 -8.42 10.68
C LYS A 167 -7.49 -8.45 10.32
N ARG A 168 -6.73 -9.35 10.93
CA ARG A 168 -5.30 -9.53 10.74
C ARG A 168 -5.04 -10.84 10.02
N TYR A 169 -4.35 -10.77 8.89
CA TYR A 169 -4.06 -11.91 8.03
C TYR A 169 -2.55 -12.05 7.82
N TRP A 170 -2.06 -13.27 7.85
CA TRP A 170 -0.68 -13.57 7.49
C TRP A 170 -0.60 -14.29 6.15
N ILE A 171 0.40 -13.91 5.33
CA ILE A 171 0.66 -14.47 4.02
C ILE A 171 2.12 -14.92 3.96
N ASN A 172 2.37 -16.19 3.67
CA ASN A 172 3.72 -16.69 3.41
C ASN A 172 4.14 -16.31 1.98
N THR A 173 5.28 -15.65 1.85
CA THR A 173 5.88 -15.27 0.56
C THR A 173 7.02 -16.18 0.14
N LEU A 174 7.52 -16.99 1.06
CA LEU A 174 8.54 -18.00 0.83
C LEU A 174 7.88 -19.38 0.72
N PRO A 175 8.47 -20.31 -0.05
CA PRO A 175 7.97 -21.68 -0.15
C PRO A 175 8.07 -22.41 1.18
#